data_c4cf7dd8304b728842a2d6c8fdc15060
#
_entry.id   c4cf7dd8304b728842a2d6c8fdc15060
#
_cell.length_a   1.000
_cell.length_b   1.000
_cell.length_c   1.000
_cell.angle_alpha   90.00
_cell.angle_beta   90.00
_cell.angle_gamma   90.00
#
_symmetry.space_group_name_H-M   'P 1'
#
loop_
_entity.id
_entity.type
_entity.pdbx_description
1 polymer ?
#
loop_
_entity_poly.entity_id
_entity_poly.type
_entity_poly.pdbx_seq_one_letter_code
_entity_poly.pdbx_strand_id
1 'polypeptide(L)'
;MKRIVPVFFIPLLMTLWLIAFLPSQNKAYWKGSILHPTFTPTLSPTLTSTPTPTLTPTPSPSPTPTFTPTPTPTPAPTPDGIRREAVVPILLYHYVSSPPPDANLVRREISVSPQQFEEHLRYFKAHNYTTITLRDLVYHLTIGKPLPPKPLIITFDDGYEDNYQNAFPLLRKYGFVATFFVITDFIDEGRPGYMTWEQIEEMARSGMEIGSHSRNHVPLRDKPLDYLVWQILGSRQTLEAHGIEPRFFSYPFGFYDDEVVKVLQSAHFWGAVTTKPGIVQSSDGLFALKRIRVNGRESLEQLVAKLRAYGLKQ
;
A
#
# COMPACT_ATOMS: atom_id res chain seq x y z
N MET A 1 -11.05 26.83 57.26
CA MET A 1 -10.30 25.57 57.46
C MET A 1 -9.95 25.02 56.09
N LYS A 2 -8.71 25.24 55.62
CA LYS A 2 -8.17 24.78 54.32
C LYS A 2 -7.50 23.43 54.56
N ARG A 3 -7.98 22.39 53.92
CA ARG A 3 -7.31 21.09 53.93
C ARG A 3 -6.26 21.05 52.78
N ILE A 4 -5.01 20.84 53.16
CA ILE A 4 -3.84 20.68 52.32
C ILE A 4 -3.76 19.16 52.01
N VAL A 5 -3.71 18.80 50.73
CA VAL A 5 -3.45 17.44 50.27
C VAL A 5 -1.96 17.34 49.89
N PRO A 6 -1.22 16.36 50.39
CA PRO A 6 0.20 16.22 50.06
C PRO A 6 0.38 15.57 48.67
N VAL A 7 1.26 16.17 47.88
CA VAL A 7 1.76 15.65 46.61
C VAL A 7 2.90 14.68 46.92
N PHE A 8 2.72 13.40 46.59
CA PHE A 8 3.79 12.42 46.62
C PHE A 8 4.63 12.48 45.32
N PHE A 9 5.88 12.86 45.47
CA PHE A 9 6.92 12.70 44.46
C PHE A 9 7.42 11.26 44.45
N ILE A 10 7.32 10.55 43.35
CA ILE A 10 7.95 9.26 43.07
C ILE A 10 9.18 9.52 42.19
N PRO A 11 10.40 9.17 42.64
CA PRO A 11 11.56 9.32 41.77
C PRO A 11 11.62 8.20 40.72
N LEU A 12 11.75 8.62 39.48
CA LEU A 12 11.95 7.76 38.29
C LEU A 12 13.39 7.23 38.28
N LEU A 13 13.57 5.95 38.65
CA LEU A 13 14.85 5.23 38.53
C LEU A 13 15.06 4.86 37.04
N MET A 14 15.94 5.58 36.34
CA MET A 14 16.51 5.21 35.06
C MET A 14 17.50 4.05 35.27
N THR A 15 17.15 2.84 34.89
CA THR A 15 18.10 1.74 34.69
C THR A 15 18.61 1.77 33.25
N LEU A 16 19.84 2.23 33.08
CA LEU A 16 20.63 2.06 31.86
C LEU A 16 20.97 0.58 31.67
N TRP A 17 20.49 -0.07 30.60
CA TRP A 17 21.03 -1.34 30.12
C TRP A 17 22.05 -1.07 29.02
N LEU A 18 23.34 -1.20 29.38
CA LEU A 18 24.45 -1.25 28.43
C LEU A 18 24.50 -2.67 27.84
N ILE A 19 24.14 -2.82 26.58
CA ILE A 19 24.37 -4.07 25.84
C ILE A 19 25.72 -3.94 25.15
N ALA A 20 26.72 -4.66 25.68
CA ALA A 20 28.03 -4.81 25.09
C ALA A 20 27.95 -5.71 23.84
N PHE A 21 28.30 -5.20 22.68
CA PHE A 21 28.56 -5.97 21.47
C PHE A 21 29.93 -6.65 21.59
N LEU A 22 29.99 -7.97 21.64
CA LEU A 22 31.18 -8.78 21.42
C LEU A 22 31.14 -9.34 19.99
N PRO A 23 32.20 -9.16 19.18
CA PRO A 23 32.28 -9.80 17.87
C PRO A 23 32.78 -11.24 18.04
N SER A 24 31.98 -12.20 17.59
CA SER A 24 32.34 -13.61 17.45
C SER A 24 33.30 -13.79 16.29
N GLN A 25 34.57 -14.03 16.59
CA GLN A 25 35.59 -14.48 15.65
C GLN A 25 35.63 -16.01 15.61
N ASN A 26 35.01 -16.64 14.60
CA ASN A 26 35.26 -18.04 14.29
C ASN A 26 36.16 -18.15 13.07
N LYS A 27 37.47 -18.29 13.32
CA LYS A 27 38.46 -18.75 12.30
C LYS A 27 38.57 -20.26 12.40
N ALA A 28 38.02 -20.98 11.46
CA ALA A 28 38.31 -22.38 11.26
C ALA A 28 39.58 -22.51 10.39
N TYR A 29 40.67 -23.02 10.95
CA TYR A 29 41.88 -23.38 10.23
C TYR A 29 41.70 -24.78 9.65
N TRP A 30 41.72 -24.89 8.31
CA TRP A 30 41.94 -26.15 7.61
C TRP A 30 43.44 -26.31 7.33
N LYS A 31 44.11 -27.27 7.99
CA LYS A 31 45.42 -27.77 7.60
C LYS A 31 45.17 -29.03 6.70
N GLY A 32 45.31 -28.88 5.40
CA GLY A 32 45.34 -29.99 4.45
C GLY A 32 46.75 -30.08 3.84
N SER A 33 47.49 -31.14 4.15
CA SER A 33 48.78 -31.46 3.51
C SER A 33 48.56 -31.87 2.08
N ILE A 34 49.19 -31.15 1.13
CA ILE A 34 49.15 -31.48 -0.29
C ILE A 34 50.45 -32.26 -0.61
N LEU A 35 50.33 -33.54 -0.92
CA LEU A 35 51.36 -34.33 -1.52
C LEU A 35 51.36 -34.07 -3.04
N HIS A 36 52.46 -33.53 -3.57
CA HIS A 36 52.66 -33.31 -5.00
C HIS A 36 53.23 -34.58 -5.65
N PRO A 37 52.62 -35.14 -6.69
CA PRO A 37 53.32 -36.10 -7.58
C PRO A 37 54.14 -35.29 -8.61
N THR A 38 55.42 -35.62 -8.67
CA THR A 38 56.37 -35.11 -9.66
C THR A 38 56.16 -35.84 -10.97
N PHE A 39 55.72 -35.16 -12.02
CA PHE A 39 55.67 -35.71 -13.37
C PHE A 39 56.79 -35.11 -14.21
N THR A 40 57.61 -35.98 -14.80
CA THR A 40 58.65 -35.65 -15.78
C THR A 40 58.03 -35.47 -17.16
N PRO A 41 58.18 -34.35 -17.85
CA PRO A 41 57.60 -34.21 -19.19
C PRO A 41 58.47 -34.88 -20.25
N THR A 42 57.87 -35.81 -20.99
CA THR A 42 58.44 -36.35 -22.25
C THR A 42 58.00 -35.45 -23.39
N LEU A 43 58.94 -34.77 -24.04
CA LEU A 43 58.66 -33.91 -25.20
C LEU A 43 58.39 -34.80 -26.45
N SER A 44 57.16 -34.72 -26.98
CA SER A 44 56.80 -35.21 -28.32
C SER A 44 56.54 -33.98 -29.23
N PRO A 45 57.08 -33.97 -30.48
CA PRO A 45 56.85 -32.81 -31.35
C PRO A 45 55.44 -32.82 -31.91
N THR A 46 54.67 -31.82 -31.57
CA THR A 46 53.35 -31.60 -32.11
C THR A 46 53.44 -30.74 -33.36
N LEU A 47 52.87 -31.20 -34.47
CA LEU A 47 52.70 -30.45 -35.71
C LEU A 47 51.84 -29.21 -35.46
N THR A 48 52.40 -28.04 -35.71
CA THR A 48 51.71 -26.75 -35.59
C THR A 48 50.73 -26.59 -36.78
N SER A 49 49.43 -26.67 -36.53
CA SER A 49 48.41 -26.27 -37.49
C SER A 49 48.27 -24.76 -37.48
N THR A 50 48.41 -24.11 -38.62
CA THR A 50 48.20 -22.67 -38.82
C THR A 50 46.76 -22.33 -38.53
N PRO A 51 46.46 -21.37 -37.64
CA PRO A 51 45.06 -20.97 -37.36
C PRO A 51 44.47 -20.27 -38.59
N THR A 52 43.36 -20.77 -39.09
CA THR A 52 42.50 -20.08 -40.05
C THR A 52 41.89 -18.85 -39.38
N PRO A 53 41.92 -17.66 -39.99
CA PRO A 53 41.32 -16.47 -39.39
C PRO A 53 39.81 -16.67 -39.24
N THR A 54 39.33 -16.78 -38.03
CA THR A 54 37.91 -16.75 -37.69
C THR A 54 37.40 -15.35 -37.84
N LEU A 55 36.44 -15.13 -38.74
CA LEU A 55 35.76 -13.82 -38.87
C LEU A 55 35.04 -13.49 -37.56
N THR A 56 35.53 -12.46 -36.88
CA THR A 56 34.88 -11.93 -35.69
C THR A 56 33.54 -11.33 -36.10
N PRO A 57 32.39 -11.76 -35.53
CA PRO A 57 31.12 -11.14 -35.87
C PRO A 57 31.13 -9.66 -35.45
N THR A 58 30.83 -8.79 -36.40
CA THR A 58 30.64 -7.36 -36.17
C THR A 58 29.48 -7.19 -35.15
N PRO A 59 29.68 -6.46 -34.03
CA PRO A 59 28.60 -6.27 -33.08
C PRO A 59 27.41 -5.58 -33.79
N SER A 60 26.24 -6.23 -33.74
CA SER A 60 24.98 -5.65 -34.19
C SER A 60 24.70 -4.40 -33.34
N PRO A 61 24.27 -3.26 -33.95
CA PRO A 61 23.95 -2.09 -33.15
C PRO A 61 22.86 -2.44 -32.14
N SER A 62 23.14 -2.21 -30.87
CA SER A 62 22.15 -2.32 -29.79
C SER A 62 20.99 -1.38 -30.10
N PRO A 63 19.73 -1.81 -29.99
CA PRO A 63 18.60 -0.93 -30.23
C PRO A 63 18.69 0.28 -29.29
N THR A 64 18.70 1.47 -29.85
CA THR A 64 18.62 2.73 -29.10
C THR A 64 17.32 2.69 -28.28
N PRO A 65 17.34 2.96 -26.95
CA PRO A 65 16.11 2.96 -26.19
C PRO A 65 15.16 4.01 -26.76
N THR A 66 14.04 3.55 -27.30
CA THR A 66 12.95 4.43 -27.72
C THR A 66 12.28 4.95 -26.44
N PHE A 67 12.37 6.24 -26.19
CA PHE A 67 11.65 6.87 -25.07
C PHE A 67 10.15 6.71 -25.33
N THR A 68 9.48 5.83 -24.59
CA THR A 68 8.04 5.81 -24.55
C THR A 68 7.59 7.09 -23.84
N PRO A 69 6.75 7.95 -24.46
CA PRO A 69 6.31 9.17 -23.81
C PRO A 69 5.60 8.80 -22.50
N THR A 70 6.03 9.40 -21.39
CA THR A 70 5.33 9.28 -20.09
C THR A 70 3.90 9.75 -20.30
N PRO A 71 2.87 8.96 -20.00
CA PRO A 71 1.50 9.38 -20.17
C PRO A 71 1.23 10.64 -19.35
N THR A 72 0.64 11.65 -19.98
CA THR A 72 0.21 12.87 -19.28
C THR A 72 -0.86 12.49 -18.25
N PRO A 73 -0.71 12.89 -16.97
CA PRO A 73 -1.69 12.57 -15.94
C PRO A 73 -3.09 13.06 -16.33
N THR A 74 -4.09 12.21 -16.14
CA THR A 74 -5.49 12.62 -16.36
C THR A 74 -5.86 13.68 -15.33
N PRO A 75 -6.29 14.88 -15.72
CA PRO A 75 -6.66 15.91 -14.77
C PRO A 75 -7.90 15.50 -13.96
N ALA A 76 -7.98 15.98 -12.71
CA ALA A 76 -9.21 15.85 -11.92
C ALA A 76 -10.37 16.53 -12.65
N PRO A 77 -11.61 16.04 -12.50
CA PRO A 77 -12.77 16.70 -13.08
C PRO A 77 -12.88 18.13 -12.50
N THR A 78 -13.05 19.13 -13.39
CA THR A 78 -13.23 20.52 -12.98
C THR A 78 -14.57 20.66 -12.23
N PRO A 79 -14.59 21.11 -10.99
CA PRO A 79 -15.82 21.30 -10.25
C PRO A 79 -16.76 22.27 -10.96
N ASP A 80 -18.06 21.97 -10.99
CA ASP A 80 -19.09 22.82 -11.57
C ASP A 80 -19.56 23.96 -10.64
N GLY A 81 -18.90 24.13 -9.50
CA GLY A 81 -19.19 25.16 -8.49
C GLY A 81 -20.35 24.81 -7.54
N ILE A 82 -20.99 23.65 -7.72
CA ILE A 82 -22.09 23.22 -6.84
C ILE A 82 -21.52 22.40 -5.68
N ARG A 83 -21.74 22.86 -4.44
CA ARG A 83 -21.41 22.07 -3.25
C ARG A 83 -22.34 20.87 -3.14
N ARG A 84 -21.74 19.68 -2.97
CA ARG A 84 -22.46 18.40 -2.81
C ARG A 84 -21.99 17.64 -1.60
N GLU A 85 -22.91 16.91 -1.02
CA GLU A 85 -22.65 15.91 0.00
C GLU A 85 -23.30 14.58 -0.41
N ALA A 86 -22.64 13.47 -0.06
CA ALA A 86 -23.16 12.14 -0.33
C ALA A 86 -22.94 11.22 0.88
N VAL A 87 -23.95 10.39 1.17
CA VAL A 87 -23.84 9.32 2.18
C VAL A 87 -23.24 8.10 1.48
N VAL A 88 -21.92 7.96 1.57
CA VAL A 88 -21.16 6.86 0.99
C VAL A 88 -20.20 6.31 2.04
N PRO A 89 -20.49 5.15 2.64
CA PRO A 89 -19.54 4.48 3.51
C PRO A 89 -18.28 4.11 2.72
N ILE A 90 -17.11 4.44 3.24
CA ILE A 90 -15.82 3.99 2.75
C ILE A 90 -15.22 3.09 3.84
N LEU A 91 -15.16 1.79 3.58
CA LEU A 91 -14.65 0.80 4.54
C LEU A 91 -13.13 0.74 4.46
N LEU A 92 -12.47 0.73 5.61
CA LEU A 92 -11.02 0.61 5.75
C LEU A 92 -10.66 -0.78 6.27
N TYR A 93 -10.08 -1.59 5.42
CA TYR A 93 -9.45 -2.88 5.72
C TYR A 93 -7.92 -2.77 5.64
N HIS A 94 -7.22 -3.76 6.20
CA HIS A 94 -5.78 -3.96 6.04
C HIS A 94 -5.53 -5.42 5.66
N TYR A 95 -5.34 -6.32 6.63
CA TYR A 95 -5.13 -7.75 6.35
C TYR A 95 -6.45 -8.49 6.12
N VAL A 96 -6.45 -9.39 5.14
CA VAL A 96 -7.52 -10.38 4.93
C VAL A 96 -6.96 -11.78 5.18
N SER A 97 -6.49 -11.99 6.39
CA SER A 97 -5.95 -13.25 6.89
C SER A 97 -6.16 -13.37 8.39
N SER A 98 -6.14 -14.60 8.90
CA SER A 98 -6.11 -14.81 10.35
C SER A 98 -4.79 -14.29 10.92
N PRO A 99 -4.81 -13.55 12.04
CA PRO A 99 -3.58 -13.08 12.65
C PRO A 99 -2.78 -14.27 13.21
N PRO A 100 -1.42 -14.18 13.22
CA PRO A 100 -0.58 -15.19 13.87
C PRO A 100 -0.95 -15.39 15.35
N PRO A 101 -0.68 -16.56 15.94
CA PRO A 101 -1.04 -16.84 17.35
C PRO A 101 -0.42 -15.84 18.35
N ASP A 102 0.79 -15.35 18.07
CA ASP A 102 1.56 -14.39 18.85
C ASP A 102 1.29 -12.92 18.46
N ALA A 103 0.33 -12.66 17.57
CA ALA A 103 -0.01 -11.31 17.14
C ALA A 103 -0.40 -10.42 18.31
N ASN A 104 0.12 -9.19 18.31
CA ASN A 104 -0.29 -8.17 19.28
C ASN A 104 -1.74 -7.69 19.01
N LEU A 105 -2.28 -6.87 19.90
CA LEU A 105 -3.66 -6.39 19.80
C LEU A 105 -3.92 -5.63 18.50
N VAL A 106 -3.00 -4.75 18.09
CA VAL A 106 -3.15 -3.95 16.86
C VAL A 106 -3.26 -4.86 15.64
N ARG A 107 -2.36 -5.86 15.51
CA ARG A 107 -2.39 -6.82 14.40
C ARG A 107 -3.70 -7.61 14.36
N ARG A 108 -4.24 -7.99 15.55
CA ARG A 108 -5.54 -8.69 15.64
C ARG A 108 -6.70 -7.78 15.23
N GLU A 109 -6.67 -6.51 15.58
CA GLU A 109 -7.73 -5.55 15.23
C GLU A 109 -7.79 -5.21 13.74
N ILE A 110 -6.65 -5.19 13.06
CA ILE A 110 -6.59 -4.89 11.63
C ILE A 110 -6.62 -6.13 10.72
N SER A 111 -6.85 -7.33 11.29
CA SER A 111 -6.90 -8.61 10.57
C SER A 111 -8.31 -9.15 10.54
N VAL A 112 -8.90 -9.17 9.36
CA VAL A 112 -10.19 -9.81 9.09
C VAL A 112 -9.92 -11.15 8.44
N SER A 113 -10.47 -12.25 8.96
CA SER A 113 -10.30 -13.56 8.31
C SER A 113 -10.97 -13.59 6.93
N PRO A 114 -10.54 -14.44 5.99
CA PRO A 114 -11.19 -14.59 4.69
C PRO A 114 -12.67 -14.94 4.81
N GLN A 115 -13.03 -15.78 5.79
CA GLN A 115 -14.42 -16.15 6.06
C GLN A 115 -15.26 -14.95 6.52
N GLN A 116 -14.73 -14.16 7.45
CA GLN A 116 -15.39 -12.96 7.94
C GLN A 116 -15.50 -11.90 6.83
N PHE A 117 -14.47 -11.73 6.00
CA PHE A 117 -14.55 -10.84 4.85
C PHE A 117 -15.62 -11.30 3.85
N GLU A 118 -15.71 -12.61 3.55
CA GLU A 118 -16.76 -13.14 2.69
C GLU A 118 -18.16 -12.94 3.28
N GLU A 119 -18.33 -13.04 4.61
CA GLU A 119 -19.59 -12.72 5.28
C GLU A 119 -20.00 -11.26 5.07
N HIS A 120 -19.05 -10.34 5.14
CA HIS A 120 -19.29 -8.92 4.86
C HIS A 120 -19.76 -8.73 3.40
N LEU A 121 -19.05 -9.33 2.42
CA LEU A 121 -19.42 -9.22 1.01
C LEU A 121 -20.80 -9.82 0.72
N ARG A 122 -21.10 -10.98 1.29
CA ARG A 122 -22.41 -11.65 1.18
C ARG A 122 -23.53 -10.77 1.73
N TYR A 123 -23.30 -10.16 2.90
CA TYR A 123 -24.25 -9.22 3.49
C TYR A 123 -24.51 -8.03 2.56
N PHE A 124 -23.47 -7.38 2.07
CA PHE A 124 -23.62 -6.21 1.18
C PHE A 124 -24.33 -6.60 -0.12
N LYS A 125 -24.03 -7.76 -0.70
CA LYS A 125 -24.72 -8.27 -1.89
C LYS A 125 -26.19 -8.54 -1.64
N ALA A 126 -26.52 -9.22 -0.54
CA ALA A 126 -27.89 -9.56 -0.17
C ALA A 126 -28.76 -8.32 0.13
N HIS A 127 -28.13 -7.21 0.55
CA HIS A 127 -28.82 -5.95 0.84
C HIS A 127 -28.73 -4.93 -0.31
N ASN A 128 -28.35 -5.37 -1.53
CA ASN A 128 -28.29 -4.57 -2.76
C ASN A 128 -27.32 -3.37 -2.67
N TYR A 129 -26.22 -3.50 -1.92
CA TYR A 129 -25.14 -2.53 -2.01
C TYR A 129 -24.39 -2.69 -3.33
N THR A 130 -24.05 -1.57 -3.95
CA THR A 130 -23.21 -1.52 -5.15
C THR A 130 -21.87 -0.91 -4.79
N THR A 131 -20.78 -1.64 -5.00
CA THR A 131 -19.46 -1.06 -4.82
C THR A 131 -19.11 -0.12 -5.95
N ILE A 132 -18.56 1.04 -5.61
CA ILE A 132 -18.07 2.07 -6.52
C ILE A 132 -16.61 2.38 -6.19
N THR A 133 -15.92 3.01 -7.12
CA THR A 133 -14.55 3.50 -6.92
C THR A 133 -14.54 4.88 -6.24
N LEU A 134 -13.41 5.29 -5.68
CA LEU A 134 -13.23 6.67 -5.22
C LEU A 134 -13.36 7.66 -6.37
N ARG A 135 -12.95 7.26 -7.58
CA ARG A 135 -13.15 8.04 -8.80
C ARG A 135 -14.63 8.34 -9.07
N ASP A 136 -15.53 7.36 -8.92
CA ASP A 136 -16.98 7.58 -9.11
C ASP A 136 -17.53 8.57 -8.06
N LEU A 137 -17.07 8.46 -6.82
CA LEU A 137 -17.43 9.40 -5.75
C LEU A 137 -16.96 10.82 -6.09
N VAL A 138 -15.73 11.01 -6.56
CA VAL A 138 -15.22 12.34 -6.93
C VAL A 138 -16.02 12.92 -8.11
N TYR A 139 -16.34 12.14 -9.14
CA TYR A 139 -17.22 12.60 -10.22
C TYR A 139 -18.60 13.03 -9.71
N HIS A 140 -19.17 12.30 -8.75
CA HIS A 140 -20.42 12.71 -8.14
C HIS A 140 -20.30 14.04 -7.40
N LEU A 141 -19.28 14.16 -6.55
CA LEU A 141 -19.11 15.35 -5.71
C LEU A 141 -18.72 16.61 -6.53
N THR A 142 -18.00 16.45 -7.66
CA THR A 142 -17.48 17.58 -8.44
C THR A 142 -18.41 18.01 -9.58
N ILE A 143 -19.03 17.09 -10.30
CA ILE A 143 -19.83 17.35 -11.49
C ILE A 143 -21.23 16.72 -11.46
N GLY A 144 -21.64 16.17 -10.33
CA GLY A 144 -22.98 15.62 -10.13
C GLY A 144 -23.28 14.31 -10.88
N LYS A 145 -22.27 13.52 -11.29
CA LYS A 145 -22.52 12.21 -11.90
C LYS A 145 -23.35 11.32 -10.94
N PRO A 146 -24.49 10.77 -11.38
CA PRO A 146 -25.33 9.95 -10.51
C PRO A 146 -24.56 8.75 -9.91
N LEU A 147 -24.80 8.47 -8.63
CA LEU A 147 -24.35 7.24 -7.98
C LEU A 147 -25.46 6.17 -8.05
N PRO A 148 -25.08 4.89 -8.04
CA PRO A 148 -26.07 3.80 -7.91
C PRO A 148 -26.77 3.87 -6.54
N PRO A 149 -27.92 3.20 -6.39
CA PRO A 149 -28.53 3.02 -5.07
C PRO A 149 -27.57 2.30 -4.11
N LYS A 150 -27.61 2.69 -2.81
CA LYS A 150 -26.78 2.11 -1.75
C LYS A 150 -25.29 1.97 -2.14
N PRO A 151 -24.61 3.08 -2.50
CA PRO A 151 -23.22 3.04 -2.87
C PRO A 151 -22.33 2.71 -1.66
N LEU A 152 -21.28 1.92 -1.89
CA LEU A 152 -20.30 1.49 -0.91
C LEU A 152 -18.91 1.53 -1.54
N ILE A 153 -17.91 1.96 -0.79
CA ILE A 153 -16.51 1.88 -1.21
C ILE A 153 -15.77 0.96 -0.23
N ILE A 154 -15.02 0.03 -0.78
CA ILE A 154 -14.15 -0.88 -0.02
C ILE A 154 -12.70 -0.45 -0.29
N THR A 155 -11.92 -0.20 0.77
CA THR A 155 -10.52 0.17 0.66
C THR A 155 -9.65 -0.73 1.51
N PHE A 156 -8.43 -1.01 1.00
CA PHE A 156 -7.40 -1.75 1.70
C PHE A 156 -6.15 -0.89 1.76
N ASP A 157 -5.54 -0.78 2.94
CA ASP A 157 -4.28 -0.08 3.12
C ASP A 157 -3.11 -1.06 3.18
N ASP A 158 -1.89 -0.55 2.99
CA ASP A 158 -0.57 -1.15 3.11
C ASP A 158 -0.12 -2.04 1.94
N GLY A 159 -1.00 -2.65 1.17
CA GLY A 159 -0.60 -3.49 0.03
C GLY A 159 -0.12 -4.89 0.41
N TYR A 160 -0.71 -5.50 1.46
CA TYR A 160 -0.37 -6.84 1.90
C TYR A 160 -0.71 -7.92 0.86
N GLU A 161 0.10 -8.96 0.77
CA GLU A 161 -0.06 -10.06 -0.19
C GLU A 161 -1.39 -10.81 -0.01
N ASP A 162 -1.90 -10.92 1.21
CA ASP A 162 -3.18 -11.55 1.50
C ASP A 162 -4.39 -10.81 0.88
N ASN A 163 -4.23 -9.55 0.51
CA ASN A 163 -5.24 -8.81 -0.24
C ASN A 163 -5.40 -9.37 -1.66
N TYR A 164 -4.29 -9.74 -2.32
CA TYR A 164 -4.34 -10.41 -3.61
C TYR A 164 -4.80 -11.87 -3.46
N GLN A 165 -4.25 -12.61 -2.50
CA GLN A 165 -4.52 -14.04 -2.34
C GLN A 165 -5.95 -14.35 -1.87
N ASN A 166 -6.52 -13.51 -1.00
CA ASN A 166 -7.80 -13.77 -0.34
C ASN A 166 -8.88 -12.74 -0.70
N ALA A 167 -8.61 -11.43 -0.64
CA ALA A 167 -9.65 -10.42 -0.87
C ALA A 167 -10.03 -10.31 -2.34
N PHE A 168 -9.06 -10.24 -3.25
CA PHE A 168 -9.30 -10.04 -4.67
C PHE A 168 -10.16 -11.15 -5.31
N PRO A 169 -9.93 -12.46 -5.09
CA PRO A 169 -10.80 -13.50 -5.61
C PRO A 169 -12.23 -13.41 -5.07
N LEU A 170 -12.40 -13.05 -3.80
CA LEU A 170 -13.71 -12.88 -3.18
C LEU A 170 -14.45 -11.67 -3.76
N LEU A 171 -13.78 -10.53 -3.94
CA LEU A 171 -14.35 -9.36 -4.61
C LEU A 171 -14.85 -9.69 -6.01
N ARG A 172 -14.06 -10.41 -6.81
CA ARG A 172 -14.46 -10.89 -8.14
C ARG A 172 -15.67 -11.83 -8.08
N LYS A 173 -15.67 -12.77 -7.13
CA LYS A 173 -16.78 -13.72 -6.93
C LYS A 173 -18.11 -13.01 -6.72
N TYR A 174 -18.12 -11.90 -5.97
CA TYR A 174 -19.34 -11.14 -5.68
C TYR A 174 -19.61 -10.01 -6.71
N GLY A 175 -18.73 -9.81 -7.68
CA GLY A 175 -18.84 -8.73 -8.67
C GLY A 175 -18.62 -7.35 -8.04
N PHE A 176 -17.74 -7.25 -7.06
CA PHE A 176 -17.41 -6.03 -6.36
C PHE A 176 -16.05 -5.47 -6.80
N VAL A 177 -15.93 -4.14 -6.75
CA VAL A 177 -14.68 -3.41 -6.95
C VAL A 177 -14.19 -2.84 -5.62
N ALA A 178 -12.88 -2.59 -5.52
CA ALA A 178 -12.27 -2.00 -4.34
C ALA A 178 -11.07 -1.13 -4.73
N THR A 179 -10.61 -0.30 -3.80
CA THR A 179 -9.38 0.51 -3.93
C THR A 179 -8.30 -0.07 -3.02
N PHE A 180 -7.09 -0.28 -3.55
CA PHE A 180 -5.94 -0.79 -2.81
C PHE A 180 -4.86 0.28 -2.76
N PHE A 181 -4.49 0.71 -1.56
CA PHE A 181 -3.42 1.67 -1.33
C PHE A 181 -2.12 0.95 -0.99
N VAL A 182 -1.10 1.13 -1.81
CA VAL A 182 0.14 0.37 -1.72
C VAL A 182 1.32 1.23 -1.30
N ILE A 183 2.22 0.65 -0.48
CA ILE A 183 3.47 1.24 -0.04
C ILE A 183 4.54 0.87 -1.07
N THR A 184 4.94 1.80 -1.94
CA THR A 184 5.71 1.46 -3.14
C THR A 184 7.09 0.90 -2.85
N ASP A 185 7.83 1.44 -1.87
CA ASP A 185 9.18 0.95 -1.55
C ASP A 185 9.14 -0.50 -1.01
N PHE A 186 8.07 -0.90 -0.30
CA PHE A 186 7.96 -2.26 0.23
C PHE A 186 7.76 -3.29 -0.88
N ILE A 187 7.12 -2.87 -1.97
CA ILE A 187 6.90 -3.70 -3.15
C ILE A 187 8.16 -3.74 -4.01
N ASP A 188 8.82 -2.58 -4.25
CA ASP A 188 10.10 -2.49 -4.97
C ASP A 188 11.19 -3.36 -4.34
N GLU A 189 11.22 -3.42 -3.00
CA GLU A 189 12.17 -4.23 -2.23
C GLU A 189 11.79 -5.72 -2.19
N GLY A 190 10.64 -6.12 -2.72
CA GLY A 190 10.14 -7.50 -2.65
C GLY A 190 9.95 -7.97 -1.21
N ARG A 191 9.47 -7.12 -0.31
CA ARG A 191 9.31 -7.46 1.11
C ARG A 191 8.33 -8.62 1.29
N PRO A 192 8.70 -9.66 2.08
CA PRO A 192 7.79 -10.76 2.37
C PRO A 192 6.47 -10.29 2.98
N GLY A 193 5.35 -10.83 2.49
CA GLY A 193 4.01 -10.51 2.97
C GLY A 193 3.38 -9.27 2.32
N TYR A 194 4.05 -8.67 1.34
CA TYR A 194 3.51 -7.62 0.47
C TYR A 194 3.29 -8.16 -0.95
N MET A 195 2.34 -7.54 -1.68
CA MET A 195 2.08 -7.89 -3.08
C MET A 195 3.31 -7.64 -3.95
N THR A 196 3.39 -8.35 -5.09
CA THR A 196 4.33 -8.02 -6.17
C THR A 196 3.69 -7.05 -7.17
N TRP A 197 4.51 -6.43 -8.02
CA TRP A 197 4.00 -5.55 -9.09
C TRP A 197 3.09 -6.30 -10.06
N GLU A 198 3.41 -7.54 -10.42
CA GLU A 198 2.58 -8.36 -11.30
C GLU A 198 1.18 -8.59 -10.72
N GLN A 199 1.08 -8.83 -9.41
CA GLN A 199 -0.19 -9.00 -8.70
C GLN A 199 -1.00 -7.70 -8.72
N ILE A 200 -0.37 -6.56 -8.44
CA ILE A 200 -1.01 -5.24 -8.45
C ILE A 200 -1.49 -4.86 -9.85
N GLU A 201 -0.67 -5.10 -10.87
CA GLU A 201 -1.04 -4.85 -12.27
C GLU A 201 -2.19 -5.74 -12.73
N GLU A 202 -2.24 -7.01 -12.31
CA GLU A 202 -3.38 -7.89 -12.58
C GLU A 202 -4.67 -7.35 -11.95
N MET A 203 -4.61 -6.92 -10.69
CA MET A 203 -5.75 -6.31 -10.00
C MET A 203 -6.23 -5.05 -10.72
N ALA A 204 -5.32 -4.18 -11.15
CA ALA A 204 -5.63 -2.97 -11.90
C ALA A 204 -6.31 -3.30 -13.24
N ARG A 205 -5.75 -4.24 -14.01
CA ARG A 205 -6.35 -4.73 -15.28
C ARG A 205 -7.72 -5.37 -15.07
N SER A 206 -7.98 -5.91 -13.89
CA SER A 206 -9.28 -6.50 -13.51
C SER A 206 -10.30 -5.49 -12.99
N GLY A 207 -9.98 -4.18 -13.04
CA GLY A 207 -10.90 -3.10 -12.66
C GLY A 207 -10.83 -2.68 -11.19
N MET A 208 -9.86 -3.18 -10.40
CA MET A 208 -9.60 -2.64 -9.07
C MET A 208 -8.89 -1.29 -9.20
N GLU A 209 -9.21 -0.36 -8.30
CA GLU A 209 -8.55 0.93 -8.23
C GLU A 209 -7.29 0.82 -7.37
N ILE A 210 -6.14 1.29 -7.88
CA ILE A 210 -4.89 1.29 -7.13
C ILE A 210 -4.55 2.74 -6.76
N GLY A 211 -4.23 2.96 -5.50
CA GLY A 211 -3.82 4.26 -4.96
C GLY A 211 -2.47 4.17 -4.25
N SER A 212 -1.93 5.33 -3.90
CA SER A 212 -0.65 5.41 -3.18
C SER A 212 -0.86 5.45 -1.67
N HIS A 213 0.01 4.75 -0.93
CA HIS A 213 0.14 4.83 0.52
C HIS A 213 1.53 5.33 0.94
N SER A 214 2.08 6.31 0.20
CA SER A 214 3.46 6.81 0.29
C SER A 214 4.52 5.79 -0.14
N ARG A 215 5.79 6.19 -0.06
CA ARG A 215 6.90 5.28 -0.36
C ARG A 215 7.14 4.26 0.74
N ASN A 216 7.25 4.68 2.00
CA ASN A 216 7.74 3.82 3.09
C ASN A 216 6.91 3.90 4.38
N HIS A 217 5.63 4.34 4.28
CA HIS A 217 4.65 4.32 5.36
C HIS A 217 5.10 5.10 6.62
N VAL A 218 5.52 6.34 6.45
CA VAL A 218 5.86 7.24 7.58
C VAL A 218 4.77 8.29 7.79
N PRO A 219 4.58 8.80 9.02
CA PRO A 219 3.71 9.95 9.25
C PRO A 219 4.19 11.15 8.44
N LEU A 220 3.27 11.81 7.69
CA LEU A 220 3.62 12.92 6.79
C LEU A 220 3.46 14.29 7.43
N ARG A 221 2.66 14.42 8.48
CA ARG A 221 2.45 15.68 9.21
C ARG A 221 3.77 16.23 9.74
N ASP A 222 3.95 17.55 9.66
CA ASP A 222 5.11 18.29 10.17
C ASP A 222 6.45 17.84 9.55
N LYS A 223 6.43 17.39 8.27
CA LYS A 223 7.64 16.99 7.54
C LYS A 223 8.10 18.10 6.59
N PRO A 224 9.43 18.21 6.34
CA PRO A 224 9.97 19.15 5.35
C PRO A 224 9.38 18.89 3.95
N LEU A 225 9.28 19.96 3.15
CA LEU A 225 8.66 19.92 1.82
C LEU A 225 9.37 18.92 0.87
N ASP A 226 10.69 18.91 0.83
CA ASP A 226 11.49 18.00 0.02
C ASP A 226 11.20 16.52 0.36
N TYR A 227 11.05 16.23 1.65
CA TYR A 227 10.67 14.90 2.12
C TYR A 227 9.23 14.54 1.73
N LEU A 228 8.29 15.48 1.82
CA LEU A 228 6.90 15.26 1.37
C LEU A 228 6.84 14.99 -0.14
N VAL A 229 7.58 15.76 -0.93
CA VAL A 229 7.70 15.56 -2.37
C VAL A 229 8.25 14.16 -2.67
N TRP A 230 9.31 13.75 -1.99
CA TRP A 230 9.90 12.42 -2.16
C TRP A 230 8.90 11.30 -1.83
N GLN A 231 8.13 11.44 -0.74
CA GLN A 231 7.14 10.45 -0.32
C GLN A 231 5.93 10.37 -1.27
N ILE A 232 5.41 11.50 -1.68
CA ILE A 232 4.14 11.62 -2.40
C ILE A 232 4.37 11.51 -3.91
N LEU A 233 5.19 12.40 -4.50
CA LEU A 233 5.47 12.36 -5.93
C LEU A 233 6.31 11.14 -6.29
N GLY A 234 7.26 10.75 -5.45
CA GLY A 234 8.05 9.54 -5.66
C GLY A 234 7.19 8.29 -5.73
N SER A 235 6.25 8.08 -4.79
CA SER A 235 5.34 6.94 -4.83
C SER A 235 4.40 6.96 -6.05
N ARG A 236 3.95 8.16 -6.48
CA ARG A 236 3.18 8.33 -7.70
C ARG A 236 3.98 7.89 -8.93
N GLN A 237 5.21 8.37 -9.07
CA GLN A 237 6.09 8.05 -10.19
C GLN A 237 6.40 6.54 -10.28
N THR A 238 6.60 5.89 -9.13
CA THR A 238 6.76 4.43 -9.09
C THR A 238 5.53 3.72 -9.63
N LEU A 239 4.32 4.09 -9.21
CA LEU A 239 3.08 3.51 -9.73
C LEU A 239 2.91 3.77 -11.25
N GLU A 240 3.20 4.98 -11.71
CA GLU A 240 3.14 5.35 -13.14
C GLU A 240 4.14 4.56 -13.99
N ALA A 241 5.32 4.24 -13.46
CA ALA A 241 6.30 3.39 -14.14
C ALA A 241 5.79 1.97 -14.37
N HIS A 242 4.85 1.50 -13.54
CA HIS A 242 4.12 0.23 -13.70
C HIS A 242 2.79 0.38 -14.47
N GLY A 243 2.59 1.50 -15.18
CA GLY A 243 1.38 1.74 -15.97
C GLY A 243 0.11 1.99 -15.15
N ILE A 244 0.26 2.28 -13.87
CA ILE A 244 -0.84 2.56 -12.94
C ILE A 244 -0.88 4.06 -12.66
N GLU A 245 -1.98 4.72 -13.00
CA GLU A 245 -2.20 6.13 -12.69
C GLU A 245 -2.90 6.26 -11.32
N PRO A 246 -2.18 6.56 -10.22
CA PRO A 246 -2.80 6.70 -8.91
C PRO A 246 -3.53 8.05 -8.82
N ARG A 247 -4.85 8.01 -8.64
CA ARG A 247 -5.67 9.22 -8.45
C ARG A 247 -5.90 9.55 -7.00
N PHE A 248 -5.72 8.58 -6.11
CA PHE A 248 -6.04 8.69 -4.68
C PHE A 248 -4.86 8.32 -3.81
N PHE A 249 -4.83 8.96 -2.65
CA PHE A 249 -3.80 8.76 -1.63
C PHE A 249 -4.45 8.35 -0.30
N SER A 250 -3.85 7.41 0.42
CA SER A 250 -4.19 7.15 1.82
C SER A 250 -3.09 7.69 2.71
N TYR A 251 -3.43 8.53 3.69
CA TYR A 251 -2.44 9.07 4.62
C TYR A 251 -1.95 7.98 5.58
N PRO A 252 -0.63 7.68 5.64
CA PRO A 252 -0.09 6.79 6.66
C PRO A 252 -0.53 7.23 8.06
N PHE A 253 -1.10 6.30 8.83
CA PHE A 253 -1.71 6.54 10.15
C PHE A 253 -2.87 7.55 10.16
N GLY A 254 -3.26 8.11 9.03
CA GLY A 254 -4.24 9.18 8.92
C GLY A 254 -3.71 10.58 9.29
N PHE A 255 -2.38 10.75 9.43
CA PHE A 255 -1.78 12.04 9.81
C PHE A 255 -1.40 12.88 8.59
N TYR A 256 -1.93 14.08 8.53
CA TYR A 256 -1.65 15.07 7.48
C TYR A 256 -1.85 16.50 8.02
N ASP A 257 -1.39 17.47 7.28
CA ASP A 257 -1.58 18.92 7.45
C ASP A 257 -1.82 19.59 6.10
N ASP A 258 -1.93 20.92 6.09
CA ASP A 258 -2.20 21.68 4.87
C ASP A 258 -1.07 21.59 3.85
N GLU A 259 0.19 21.44 4.30
CA GLU A 259 1.35 21.30 3.40
C GLU A 259 1.32 19.97 2.66
N VAL A 260 0.97 18.88 3.35
CA VAL A 260 0.76 17.56 2.74
C VAL A 260 -0.33 17.63 1.68
N VAL A 261 -1.46 18.33 1.96
CA VAL A 261 -2.56 18.50 1.00
C VAL A 261 -2.09 19.28 -0.25
N LYS A 262 -1.33 20.37 -0.09
CA LYS A 262 -0.78 21.13 -1.21
C LYS A 262 0.13 20.29 -2.09
N VAL A 263 1.00 19.45 -1.50
CA VAL A 263 1.87 18.55 -2.26
C VAL A 263 1.06 17.52 -3.02
N LEU A 264 0.01 16.93 -2.42
CA LEU A 264 -0.89 16.01 -3.11
C LEU A 264 -1.61 16.65 -4.30
N GLN A 265 -2.10 17.89 -4.14
CA GLN A 265 -2.74 18.65 -5.21
C GLN A 265 -1.74 18.95 -6.34
N SER A 266 -0.54 19.40 -6.00
CA SER A 266 0.55 19.66 -6.98
C SER A 266 1.03 18.39 -7.68
N ALA A 267 0.95 17.25 -7.02
CA ALA A 267 1.22 15.93 -7.59
C ALA A 267 0.00 15.33 -8.32
N HIS A 268 -1.04 16.12 -8.62
CA HIS A 268 -2.22 15.72 -9.39
C HIS A 268 -3.04 14.55 -8.80
N PHE A 269 -3.04 14.36 -7.49
CA PHE A 269 -4.02 13.49 -6.85
C PHE A 269 -5.41 14.18 -6.86
N TRP A 270 -6.46 13.37 -6.98
CA TRP A 270 -7.84 13.86 -7.01
C TRP A 270 -8.46 13.95 -5.64
N GLY A 271 -7.89 13.23 -4.68
CA GLY A 271 -8.35 13.20 -3.30
C GLY A 271 -7.53 12.27 -2.44
N ALA A 272 -7.83 12.31 -1.14
CA ALA A 272 -7.17 11.45 -0.17
C ALA A 272 -8.14 10.97 0.91
N VAL A 273 -7.89 9.75 1.41
CA VAL A 273 -8.67 9.12 2.47
C VAL A 273 -7.94 9.21 3.81
N THR A 274 -8.70 9.33 4.89
CA THR A 274 -8.19 9.45 6.25
C THR A 274 -8.63 8.28 7.12
N THR A 275 -8.19 8.27 8.38
CA THR A 275 -8.72 7.39 9.43
C THR A 275 -9.84 8.04 10.24
N LYS A 276 -10.25 9.27 9.91
CA LYS A 276 -11.38 9.96 10.58
C LYS A 276 -12.67 9.20 10.28
N PRO A 277 -13.45 8.84 11.32
CA PRO A 277 -14.67 8.06 11.10
C PRO A 277 -15.80 8.91 10.53
N GLY A 278 -16.61 8.30 9.65
CA GLY A 278 -17.80 8.92 9.07
C GLY A 278 -18.18 8.33 7.72
N ILE A 279 -19.41 8.59 7.27
CA ILE A 279 -19.96 8.11 6.00
C ILE A 279 -20.50 9.25 5.11
N VAL A 280 -20.52 10.47 5.60
CA VAL A 280 -20.89 11.66 4.80
C VAL A 280 -19.63 12.24 4.19
N GLN A 281 -19.56 12.23 2.86
CA GLN A 281 -18.47 12.78 2.07
C GLN A 281 -18.93 14.10 1.44
N SER A 282 -18.02 15.08 1.28
CA SER A 282 -18.33 16.40 0.76
C SER A 282 -17.35 16.81 -0.34
N SER A 283 -17.82 17.62 -1.31
CA SER A 283 -16.98 18.24 -2.34
C SER A 283 -15.87 19.14 -1.76
N ASP A 284 -16.10 19.72 -0.59
CA ASP A 284 -15.10 20.56 0.10
C ASP A 284 -14.03 19.73 0.81
N GLY A 285 -14.23 18.42 0.94
CA GLY A 285 -13.39 17.51 1.71
C GLY A 285 -12.72 16.40 0.89
N LEU A 286 -12.45 16.60 -0.39
CA LEU A 286 -11.88 15.57 -1.26
C LEU A 286 -10.53 15.03 -0.76
N PHE A 287 -9.73 15.86 -0.09
CA PHE A 287 -8.46 15.47 0.53
C PHE A 287 -8.60 15.05 2.02
N ALA A 288 -9.84 14.84 2.49
CA ALA A 288 -10.13 14.42 3.87
C ALA A 288 -11.30 13.43 3.94
N LEU A 289 -11.43 12.54 2.94
CA LEU A 289 -12.51 11.57 2.88
C LEU A 289 -12.49 10.67 4.12
N LYS A 290 -13.66 10.52 4.73
CA LYS A 290 -13.85 9.80 5.99
C LYS A 290 -14.03 8.31 5.72
N ARG A 291 -13.50 7.45 6.60
CA ARG A 291 -13.62 6.01 6.48
C ARG A 291 -14.15 5.36 7.75
N ILE A 292 -14.75 4.20 7.63
CA ILE A 292 -15.13 3.34 8.75
C ILE A 292 -14.13 2.19 8.81
N ARG A 293 -13.30 2.17 9.87
CA ARG A 293 -12.38 1.05 10.10
C ARG A 293 -13.16 -0.21 10.43
N VAL A 294 -12.86 -1.28 9.71
CA VAL A 294 -13.34 -2.62 10.01
C VAL A 294 -12.36 -3.29 10.96
N ASN A 295 -12.88 -3.77 12.10
CA ASN A 295 -12.05 -4.40 13.13
C ASN A 295 -12.20 -5.93 13.01
N GLY A 296 -11.08 -6.65 12.95
CA GLY A 296 -11.09 -8.11 12.84
C GLY A 296 -11.71 -8.86 14.03
N ARG A 297 -11.92 -8.15 15.14
CA ARG A 297 -12.56 -8.70 16.35
C ARG A 297 -14.05 -8.39 16.46
N GLU A 298 -14.60 -7.58 15.53
CA GLU A 298 -16.03 -7.29 15.51
C GLU A 298 -16.80 -8.33 14.67
N SER A 299 -18.02 -8.65 15.10
CA SER A 299 -18.92 -9.46 14.27
C SER A 299 -19.53 -8.63 13.14
N LEU A 300 -20.16 -9.31 12.16
CA LEU A 300 -20.92 -8.64 11.10
C LEU A 300 -22.01 -7.73 11.67
N GLU A 301 -22.73 -8.16 12.70
CA GLU A 301 -23.79 -7.38 13.36
C GLU A 301 -23.22 -6.10 13.99
N GLN A 302 -22.03 -6.18 14.61
CA GLN A 302 -21.35 -5.02 15.18
C GLN A 302 -20.90 -4.05 14.10
N LEU A 303 -20.35 -4.54 12.97
CA LEU A 303 -20.02 -3.69 11.82
C LEU A 303 -21.26 -2.98 11.28
N VAL A 304 -22.35 -3.70 11.07
CA VAL A 304 -23.62 -3.13 10.57
C VAL A 304 -24.21 -2.13 11.56
N ALA A 305 -24.18 -2.43 12.86
CA ALA A 305 -24.62 -1.49 13.90
C ALA A 305 -23.74 -0.21 13.90
N LYS A 306 -22.45 -0.34 13.74
CA LYS A 306 -21.52 0.79 13.59
C LYS A 306 -21.87 1.65 12.39
N LEU A 307 -22.10 1.07 11.22
CA LEU A 307 -22.49 1.81 10.01
C LEU A 307 -23.81 2.56 10.20
N ARG A 308 -24.79 1.93 10.86
CA ARG A 308 -26.08 2.58 11.21
C ARG A 308 -25.90 3.74 12.18
N ALA A 309 -25.02 3.59 13.17
CA ALA A 309 -24.72 4.68 14.13
C ALA A 309 -24.13 5.93 13.44
N TYR A 310 -23.44 5.75 12.29
CA TYR A 310 -23.00 6.84 11.44
C TYR A 310 -24.05 7.35 10.44
N GLY A 311 -25.26 6.79 10.43
CA GLY A 311 -26.38 7.29 9.63
C GLY A 311 -26.67 6.46 8.36
N LEU A 312 -26.12 5.26 8.22
CA LEU A 312 -26.46 4.37 7.11
C LEU A 312 -27.92 3.89 7.27
N LYS A 313 -28.76 4.27 6.32
CA LYS A 313 -30.16 3.81 6.27
C LYS A 313 -30.24 2.41 5.68
N GLN A 314 -31.25 1.62 6.09
CA GLN A 314 -31.51 0.28 5.57
C GLN A 314 -31.94 0.29 4.11
#